data_e6c3f76c8a1b3e2fb035deedc60f3752
#
_entry.id   e6c3f76c8a1b3e2fb035deedc60f3752
#
_cell.length_a   1.000
_cell.length_b   1.000
_cell.length_c   1.000
_cell.angle_alpha   90.00
_cell.angle_beta   90.00
_cell.angle_gamma   90.00
#
_symmetry.space_group_name_H-M   'P 1'
#
loop_
_entity.id
_entity.type
_entity.pdbx_description
1 polymer ?
#
loop_
_entity_poly.entity_id
_entity_poly.type
_entity_poly.pdbx_seq_one_letter_code
_entity_poly.pdbx_strand_id
1 'polypeptide(L)'
;MVELLVVISIIGLLAGLGLPAINGAMKAGKKSEVAAMAESIKTAVNAFYAEYSAYPSNTSGKTDSDFLSLMSTTNSTGASAANYRGIAFLEVPPKFTNSDGLVTPKGFLSGGKQINFFVLIDAQSLGYVNPKSVSGTLTNSNVASSVAVWVVDPTTNTKAIGTFK
;
A
#
# COMPACT_ATOMS: atom_id res chain seq x y z
N MET A 1 36.58 40.22 -6.49
CA MET A 1 35.18 40.50 -6.89
C MET A 1 34.67 39.52 -7.92
N VAL A 2 35.40 39.26 -9.01
CA VAL A 2 35.02 38.29 -10.06
C VAL A 2 34.98 36.85 -9.53
N GLU A 3 35.91 36.48 -8.67
CA GLU A 3 36.00 35.14 -8.06
C GLU A 3 34.73 34.75 -7.25
N LEU A 4 34.21 35.72 -6.47
CA LEU A 4 32.96 35.48 -5.71
C LEU A 4 31.75 35.32 -6.65
N LEU A 5 31.72 36.07 -7.77
CA LEU A 5 30.67 36.02 -8.76
C LEU A 5 30.64 34.63 -9.48
N VAL A 6 31.81 34.09 -9.78
CA VAL A 6 31.92 32.75 -10.41
C VAL A 6 31.44 31.66 -9.42
N VAL A 7 31.81 31.76 -8.15
CA VAL A 7 31.38 30.75 -7.13
C VAL A 7 29.87 30.73 -6.97
N ILE A 8 29.24 31.91 -6.82
CA ILE A 8 27.76 31.96 -6.68
C ILE A 8 27.03 31.49 -7.96
N SER A 9 27.61 31.72 -9.13
CA SER A 9 27.07 31.26 -10.39
C SER A 9 27.07 29.73 -10.47
N ILE A 10 28.15 29.08 -10.05
CA ILE A 10 28.26 27.62 -10.03
C ILE A 10 27.27 27.02 -9.01
N ILE A 11 27.19 27.61 -7.81
CA ILE A 11 26.23 27.16 -6.78
C ILE A 11 24.79 27.33 -7.29
N GLY A 12 24.47 28.45 -7.91
CA GLY A 12 23.14 28.71 -8.49
C GLY A 12 22.78 27.70 -9.60
N LEU A 13 23.75 27.38 -10.47
CA LEU A 13 23.55 26.36 -11.50
C LEU A 13 23.31 24.96 -10.93
N LEU A 14 24.13 24.55 -9.96
CA LEU A 14 24.00 23.24 -9.29
C LEU A 14 22.69 23.15 -8.52
N ALA A 15 22.30 24.18 -7.78
CA ALA A 15 21.03 24.22 -7.05
C ALA A 15 19.83 24.18 -8.02
N GLY A 16 19.89 24.89 -9.13
CA GLY A 16 18.82 24.94 -10.14
C GLY A 16 18.56 23.58 -10.80
N LEU A 17 19.59 22.78 -11.03
CA LEU A 17 19.46 21.44 -11.62
C LEU A 17 19.14 20.35 -10.56
N GLY A 18 19.58 20.54 -9.32
CA GLY A 18 19.42 19.55 -8.24
C GLY A 18 17.99 19.45 -7.71
N LEU A 19 17.27 20.56 -7.53
CA LEU A 19 15.94 20.58 -6.92
C LEU A 19 14.87 19.74 -7.66
N PRO A 20 14.75 19.79 -9.00
CA PRO A 20 13.80 18.94 -9.71
C PRO A 20 14.10 17.44 -9.56
N ALA A 21 15.37 17.06 -9.55
CA ALA A 21 15.81 15.67 -9.43
C ALA A 21 15.44 15.09 -8.06
N ILE A 22 15.63 15.85 -6.99
CA ILE A 22 15.29 15.44 -5.61
C ILE A 22 13.78 15.19 -5.49
N ASN A 23 12.94 16.05 -6.03
CA ASN A 23 11.48 15.87 -5.99
C ASN A 23 11.02 14.60 -6.71
N GLY A 24 11.66 14.25 -7.83
CA GLY A 24 11.43 13.01 -8.55
C GLY A 24 11.81 11.78 -7.72
N ALA A 25 12.99 11.80 -7.11
CA ALA A 25 13.48 10.73 -6.25
C ALA A 25 12.59 10.51 -5.02
N MET A 26 12.14 11.59 -4.37
CA MET A 26 11.22 11.51 -3.23
C MET A 26 9.88 10.88 -3.60
N LYS A 27 9.31 11.20 -4.76
CA LYS A 27 8.06 10.59 -5.25
C LYS A 27 8.26 9.10 -5.54
N ALA A 28 9.36 8.71 -6.17
CA ALA A 28 9.70 7.33 -6.44
C ALA A 28 9.90 6.54 -5.14
N GLY A 29 10.59 7.11 -4.16
CA GLY A 29 10.78 6.52 -2.84
C GLY A 29 9.44 6.23 -2.13
N LYS A 30 8.50 7.18 -2.13
CA LYS A 30 7.17 6.98 -1.56
C LYS A 30 6.38 5.87 -2.26
N LYS A 31 6.45 5.77 -3.58
CA LYS A 31 5.82 4.67 -4.33
C LYS A 31 6.41 3.31 -3.96
N SER A 32 7.73 3.24 -3.83
CA SER A 32 8.43 2.02 -3.40
C SER A 32 8.03 1.60 -1.98
N GLU A 33 7.90 2.56 -1.08
CA GLU A 33 7.46 2.32 0.30
C GLU A 33 6.03 1.77 0.38
N VAL A 34 5.11 2.33 -0.41
CA VAL A 34 3.74 1.84 -0.53
C VAL A 34 3.70 0.43 -1.13
N ALA A 35 4.51 0.16 -2.16
CA ALA A 35 4.61 -1.16 -2.75
C ALA A 35 5.15 -2.20 -1.75
N ALA A 36 6.17 -1.84 -0.96
CA ALA A 36 6.70 -2.71 0.09
C ALA A 36 5.65 -3.02 1.16
N MET A 37 4.83 -2.04 1.56
CA MET A 37 3.73 -2.27 2.49
C MET A 37 2.67 -3.21 1.91
N ALA A 38 2.34 -3.08 0.63
CA ALA A 38 1.43 -4.00 -0.05
C ALA A 38 1.93 -5.45 -0.06
N GLU A 39 3.24 -5.66 -0.27
CA GLU A 39 3.85 -7.01 -0.16
C GLU A 39 3.83 -7.54 1.28
N SER A 40 4.01 -6.69 2.28
CA SER A 40 3.89 -7.07 3.69
C SER A 40 2.46 -7.52 4.03
N ILE A 41 1.44 -6.82 3.53
CA ILE A 41 0.03 -7.20 3.69
C ILE A 41 -0.23 -8.55 3.02
N LYS A 42 0.24 -8.76 1.79
CA LYS A 42 0.11 -10.04 1.08
C LYS A 42 0.74 -11.19 1.86
N THR A 43 1.94 -10.96 2.40
CA THR A 43 2.64 -11.95 3.22
C THR A 43 1.86 -12.27 4.49
N ALA A 44 1.29 -11.27 5.16
CA ALA A 44 0.46 -11.45 6.35
C ALA A 44 -0.82 -12.26 6.04
N VAL A 45 -1.49 -11.99 4.92
CA VAL A 45 -2.68 -12.74 4.48
C VAL A 45 -2.33 -14.21 4.19
N ASN A 46 -1.19 -14.46 3.55
CA ASN A 46 -0.72 -15.82 3.30
C ASN A 46 -0.31 -16.55 4.59
N ALA A 47 0.30 -15.86 5.54
CA ALA A 47 0.64 -16.41 6.85
C ALA A 47 -0.64 -16.75 7.65
N PHE A 48 -1.65 -15.90 7.58
CA PHE A 48 -2.97 -16.18 8.15
C PHE A 48 -3.58 -17.46 7.54
N TYR A 49 -3.54 -17.59 6.23
CA TYR A 49 -4.02 -18.80 5.54
C TYR A 49 -3.24 -20.04 5.95
N ALA A 50 -1.93 -19.95 6.10
CA ALA A 50 -1.10 -21.07 6.54
C ALA A 50 -1.45 -21.55 7.95
N GLU A 51 -1.84 -20.62 8.84
CA GLU A 51 -2.20 -20.92 10.24
C GLU A 51 -3.62 -21.46 10.39
N TYR A 52 -4.58 -20.89 9.66
CA TYR A 52 -6.00 -21.18 9.84
C TYR A 52 -6.60 -22.03 8.71
N SER A 53 -5.87 -22.31 7.65
CA SER A 53 -6.34 -22.96 6.41
C SER A 53 -7.57 -22.26 5.81
N ALA A 54 -7.74 -20.99 6.14
CA ALA A 54 -8.82 -20.13 5.67
C ALA A 54 -8.28 -18.71 5.45
N TYR A 55 -8.80 -18.03 4.44
CA TYR A 55 -8.46 -16.63 4.24
C TYR A 55 -9.21 -15.73 5.23
N PRO A 56 -8.60 -14.59 5.61
CA PRO A 56 -9.28 -13.61 6.44
C PRO A 56 -10.51 -13.08 5.72
N SER A 57 -11.62 -12.98 6.45
CA SER A 57 -12.83 -12.36 5.92
C SER A 57 -12.55 -10.86 5.67
N ASN A 58 -12.61 -10.45 4.41
CA ASN A 58 -12.48 -9.06 4.00
C ASN A 58 -13.68 -8.69 3.15
N THR A 59 -14.77 -8.31 3.80
CA THR A 59 -16.04 -7.98 3.14
C THR A 59 -15.99 -6.68 2.36
N SER A 60 -15.13 -5.75 2.76
CA SER A 60 -14.98 -4.44 2.09
C SER A 60 -14.02 -4.45 0.90
N GLY A 61 -13.18 -5.49 0.77
CA GLY A 61 -12.08 -5.52 -0.19
C GLY A 61 -10.99 -4.48 0.06
N LYS A 62 -10.98 -3.89 1.26
CA LYS A 62 -10.03 -2.83 1.67
C LYS A 62 -9.43 -3.14 3.04
N THR A 63 -8.31 -2.50 3.33
CA THR A 63 -7.65 -2.59 4.64
C THR A 63 -8.25 -1.59 5.63
N ASP A 64 -9.51 -1.80 5.97
CA ASP A 64 -10.22 -1.02 6.97
C ASP A 64 -9.77 -1.34 8.41
N SER A 65 -10.43 -0.72 9.40
CA SER A 65 -10.15 -0.92 10.82
C SER A 65 -10.34 -2.39 11.25
N ASP A 66 -11.32 -3.08 10.67
CA ASP A 66 -11.62 -4.48 10.99
C ASP A 66 -10.51 -5.39 10.45
N PHE A 67 -10.07 -5.17 9.21
CA PHE A 67 -8.92 -5.88 8.64
C PHE A 67 -7.65 -5.63 9.46
N LEU A 68 -7.41 -4.38 9.85
CA LEU A 68 -6.24 -4.02 10.67
C LEU A 68 -6.29 -4.72 12.02
N SER A 69 -7.43 -4.71 12.71
CA SER A 69 -7.59 -5.38 14.01
C SER A 69 -7.41 -6.89 13.90
N LEU A 70 -7.88 -7.50 12.81
CA LEU A 70 -7.72 -8.93 12.54
C LEU A 70 -6.25 -9.32 12.36
N MET A 71 -5.47 -8.48 11.69
CA MET A 71 -4.09 -8.79 11.31
C MET A 71 -3.03 -8.36 12.32
N SER A 72 -3.27 -7.30 13.09
CA SER A 72 -2.23 -6.67 13.92
C SER A 72 -2.44 -6.83 15.42
N THR A 73 -3.63 -7.19 15.91
CA THR A 73 -3.91 -7.22 17.33
C THR A 73 -4.18 -8.63 17.85
N THR A 74 -3.72 -8.85 19.09
CA THR A 74 -4.00 -10.08 19.86
C THR A 74 -5.36 -10.05 20.58
N ASN A 75 -6.07 -8.93 20.53
CA ASN A 75 -7.38 -8.76 21.18
C ASN A 75 -8.50 -8.73 20.15
N SER A 76 -9.16 -9.85 20.04
CA SER A 76 -10.27 -10.05 19.12
C SER A 76 -11.61 -9.91 19.82
N THR A 77 -12.10 -8.68 19.94
CA THR A 77 -13.52 -8.43 20.24
C THR A 77 -14.20 -7.99 18.93
N GLY A 78 -15.13 -8.77 18.41
CA GLY A 78 -15.87 -8.44 17.19
C GLY A 78 -15.48 -9.25 15.96
N ALA A 79 -15.27 -8.63 14.82
CA ALA A 79 -14.96 -9.25 13.51
C ALA A 79 -13.72 -10.17 13.53
N SER A 80 -12.95 -10.13 14.56
CA SER A 80 -11.73 -10.89 14.78
C SER A 80 -11.91 -12.26 15.41
N ALA A 81 -13.13 -12.79 15.51
CA ALA A 81 -13.34 -14.20 15.87
C ALA A 81 -12.59 -15.17 14.94
N ALA A 82 -12.19 -14.70 13.75
CA ALA A 82 -11.36 -15.47 12.82
C ALA A 82 -9.90 -15.63 13.29
N ASN A 83 -9.36 -14.70 14.09
CA ASN A 83 -8.01 -14.80 14.67
C ASN A 83 -8.10 -15.22 16.16
N TYR A 84 -8.69 -16.39 16.41
CA TYR A 84 -8.94 -16.86 17.77
C TYR A 84 -7.66 -17.19 18.56
N ARG A 85 -6.52 -17.36 17.91
CA ARG A 85 -5.22 -17.56 18.58
C ARG A 85 -4.55 -16.25 18.96
N GLY A 86 -5.08 -15.12 18.50
CA GLY A 86 -4.53 -13.80 18.79
C GLY A 86 -3.11 -13.58 18.23
N ILE A 87 -2.81 -14.12 17.05
CA ILE A 87 -1.50 -13.99 16.41
C ILE A 87 -1.44 -12.67 15.65
N ALA A 88 -0.42 -11.87 15.91
CA ALA A 88 -0.14 -10.69 15.11
C ALA A 88 0.60 -11.09 13.81
N PHE A 89 -0.11 -11.08 12.68
CA PHE A 89 0.46 -11.41 11.38
C PHE A 89 1.10 -10.22 10.69
N LEU A 90 0.69 -9.02 11.06
CA LEU A 90 1.13 -7.78 10.43
C LEU A 90 1.54 -6.75 11.48
N GLU A 91 2.79 -6.33 11.43
CA GLU A 91 3.27 -5.17 12.19
C GLU A 91 3.18 -3.94 11.29
N VAL A 92 2.42 -2.93 11.74
CA VAL A 92 2.15 -1.74 10.93
C VAL A 92 2.82 -0.51 11.53
N PRO A 93 3.72 0.15 10.80
CA PRO A 93 4.28 1.42 11.23
C PRO A 93 3.19 2.49 11.40
N PRO A 94 3.28 3.38 12.40
CA PRO A 94 2.24 4.39 12.69
C PRO A 94 1.88 5.31 11.51
N LYS A 95 2.82 5.52 10.57
CA LYS A 95 2.59 6.34 9.36
C LYS A 95 1.59 5.71 8.37
N PHE A 96 1.34 4.41 8.49
CA PHE A 96 0.40 3.65 7.66
C PHE A 96 -0.94 3.40 8.34
N THR A 97 -1.20 4.02 9.50
CA THR A 97 -2.45 3.84 10.25
C THR A 97 -3.16 5.17 10.48
N ASN A 98 -4.49 5.13 10.46
CA ASN A 98 -5.37 6.19 10.92
C ASN A 98 -6.68 5.58 11.48
N SER A 99 -7.71 6.42 11.72
CA SER A 99 -9.03 5.97 12.18
C SER A 99 -9.73 5.02 11.19
N ASP A 100 -9.39 5.08 9.90
CA ASP A 100 -10.02 4.28 8.85
C ASP A 100 -9.34 2.90 8.66
N GLY A 101 -8.28 2.63 9.43
CA GLY A 101 -7.52 1.39 9.38
C GLY A 101 -6.11 1.57 8.82
N LEU A 102 -5.71 0.64 7.93
CA LEU A 102 -4.40 0.68 7.30
C LEU A 102 -4.49 1.46 6.00
N VAL A 103 -3.69 2.53 5.91
CA VAL A 103 -3.76 3.54 4.85
C VAL A 103 -2.38 3.89 4.31
N THR A 104 -2.32 4.57 3.19
CA THR A 104 -1.07 5.11 2.65
C THR A 104 -0.51 6.22 3.53
N PRO A 105 0.83 6.45 3.52
CA PRO A 105 1.43 7.51 4.33
C PRO A 105 0.98 8.90 3.86
N LYS A 106 1.00 9.89 4.76
CA LYS A 106 0.56 11.28 4.50
C LYS A 106 1.19 11.95 3.28
N GLY A 107 2.33 11.47 2.83
CA GLY A 107 2.96 11.95 1.58
C GLY A 107 2.45 11.29 0.30
N PHE A 108 1.47 10.37 0.40
CA PHE A 108 0.87 9.66 -0.73
C PHE A 108 -0.64 9.76 -0.61
N LEU A 109 -1.21 10.83 -1.16
CA LEU A 109 -2.61 11.20 -0.99
C LEU A 109 -3.35 11.14 -2.33
N SER A 110 -4.60 10.72 -2.29
CA SER A 110 -5.54 10.87 -3.41
C SER A 110 -6.66 11.82 -2.99
N GLY A 111 -6.85 12.89 -3.76
CA GLY A 111 -7.83 13.93 -3.38
C GLY A 111 -7.58 14.57 -2.00
N GLY A 112 -6.31 14.65 -1.56
CA GLY A 112 -5.94 15.22 -0.26
C GLY A 112 -6.16 14.28 0.93
N LYS A 113 -6.60 13.04 0.71
CA LYS A 113 -6.84 12.03 1.76
C LYS A 113 -5.90 10.84 1.61
N GLN A 114 -5.55 10.22 2.74
CA GLN A 114 -4.93 8.91 2.75
C GLN A 114 -5.93 7.87 2.24
N ILE A 115 -5.44 6.85 1.54
CA ILE A 115 -6.27 5.82 0.94
C ILE A 115 -5.94 4.45 1.54
N ASN A 116 -6.96 3.63 1.76
CA ASN A 116 -6.78 2.25 2.17
C ASN A 116 -6.20 1.43 1.00
N PHE A 117 -5.47 0.38 1.34
CA PHE A 117 -5.08 -0.62 0.36
C PHE A 117 -6.31 -1.44 -0.04
N PHE A 118 -6.37 -1.82 -1.30
CA PHE A 118 -7.28 -2.86 -1.76
C PHE A 118 -6.63 -4.22 -1.53
N VAL A 119 -7.43 -5.17 -1.06
CA VAL A 119 -7.02 -6.56 -0.87
C VAL A 119 -8.04 -7.45 -1.53
N LEU A 120 -7.61 -8.20 -2.53
CA LEU A 120 -8.47 -9.15 -3.25
C LEU A 120 -7.87 -10.55 -3.12
N ILE A 121 -8.70 -11.48 -2.73
CA ILE A 121 -8.33 -12.86 -2.43
C ILE A 121 -9.07 -13.79 -3.39
N ASP A 122 -8.37 -14.74 -3.99
CA ASP A 122 -8.96 -15.80 -4.81
C ASP A 122 -9.57 -16.88 -3.90
N ALA A 123 -10.75 -16.57 -3.36
CA ALA A 123 -11.48 -17.53 -2.50
C ALA A 123 -12.05 -18.72 -3.25
N GLN A 124 -12.12 -18.68 -4.59
CA GLN A 124 -12.65 -19.72 -5.43
C GLN A 124 -11.57 -20.61 -6.06
N SER A 125 -10.30 -20.35 -5.77
CA SER A 125 -9.15 -21.09 -6.32
C SER A 125 -9.11 -21.11 -7.86
N LEU A 126 -9.46 -20.00 -8.48
CA LEU A 126 -9.44 -19.82 -9.94
C LEU A 126 -8.01 -19.65 -10.47
N GLY A 127 -7.03 -19.38 -9.59
CA GLY A 127 -5.65 -19.10 -9.93
C GLY A 127 -5.40 -17.64 -10.35
N TYR A 128 -6.41 -16.79 -10.31
CA TYR A 128 -6.29 -15.36 -10.59
C TYR A 128 -7.31 -14.54 -9.80
N VAL A 129 -7.00 -13.27 -9.66
CA VAL A 129 -7.92 -12.24 -9.12
C VAL A 129 -8.12 -11.14 -10.15
N ASN A 130 -9.26 -10.44 -10.09
CA ASN A 130 -9.59 -9.37 -11.01
C ASN A 130 -9.64 -8.01 -10.28
N PRO A 131 -8.53 -7.25 -10.21
CA PRO A 131 -8.49 -5.95 -9.54
C PRO A 131 -9.44 -4.92 -10.13
N LYS A 132 -9.73 -4.98 -11.43
CA LYS A 132 -10.67 -4.09 -12.11
C LYS A 132 -12.10 -4.22 -11.58
N SER A 133 -12.49 -5.39 -11.06
CA SER A 133 -13.83 -5.59 -10.50
C SER A 133 -14.08 -4.74 -9.24
N VAL A 134 -13.02 -4.42 -8.49
CA VAL A 134 -13.10 -3.63 -7.25
C VAL A 134 -12.71 -2.17 -7.49
N SER A 135 -11.76 -1.93 -8.39
CA SER A 135 -11.29 -0.60 -8.74
C SER A 135 -11.42 -0.40 -10.26
N GLY A 136 -12.58 0.02 -10.70
CA GLY A 136 -12.96 0.12 -12.12
C GLY A 136 -12.06 1.01 -12.98
N THR A 137 -11.19 1.81 -12.37
CA THR A 137 -10.22 2.68 -13.06
C THR A 137 -8.95 1.95 -13.51
N LEU A 138 -8.68 0.74 -12.98
CA LEU A 138 -7.48 -0.01 -13.34
C LEU A 138 -7.60 -0.64 -14.73
N THR A 139 -6.47 -0.73 -15.42
CA THR A 139 -6.36 -1.40 -16.72
C THR A 139 -6.24 -2.92 -16.59
N ASN A 140 -5.69 -3.41 -15.47
CA ASN A 140 -5.45 -4.83 -15.24
C ASN A 140 -6.76 -5.55 -14.93
N SER A 141 -7.14 -6.52 -15.77
CA SER A 141 -8.35 -7.31 -15.58
C SER A 141 -8.10 -8.61 -14.81
N ASN A 142 -7.00 -9.33 -15.11
CA ASN A 142 -6.68 -10.59 -14.45
C ASN A 142 -5.21 -10.60 -14.01
N VAL A 143 -5.00 -10.88 -12.74
CA VAL A 143 -3.67 -11.03 -12.12
C VAL A 143 -3.54 -12.46 -11.63
N ALA A 144 -2.57 -13.20 -12.13
CA ALA A 144 -2.28 -14.57 -11.68
C ALA A 144 -1.66 -14.54 -10.28
N SER A 145 -2.52 -14.54 -9.27
CA SER A 145 -2.13 -14.53 -7.85
C SER A 145 -3.31 -14.96 -7.00
N SER A 146 -3.05 -15.67 -5.92
CA SER A 146 -4.06 -16.01 -4.90
C SER A 146 -4.47 -14.79 -4.06
N VAL A 147 -3.56 -13.84 -3.88
CA VAL A 147 -3.80 -12.61 -3.12
C VAL A 147 -3.16 -11.44 -3.87
N ALA A 148 -3.94 -10.42 -4.19
CA ALA A 148 -3.46 -9.18 -4.74
C ALA A 148 -3.73 -8.02 -3.78
N VAL A 149 -2.71 -7.21 -3.54
CA VAL A 149 -2.78 -6.01 -2.67
C VAL A 149 -2.25 -4.83 -3.43
N TRP A 150 -3.00 -3.73 -3.47
CA TRP A 150 -2.60 -2.54 -4.20
C TRP A 150 -3.27 -1.27 -3.69
N VAL A 151 -2.76 -0.15 -4.12
CA VAL A 151 -3.44 1.15 -4.15
C VAL A 151 -3.44 1.69 -5.57
N VAL A 152 -4.40 2.53 -5.89
CA VAL A 152 -4.41 3.24 -7.18
C VAL A 152 -3.42 4.41 -7.11
N ASP A 153 -2.55 4.52 -8.10
CA ASP A 153 -1.58 5.63 -8.17
C ASP A 153 -2.33 6.96 -8.32
N PRO A 154 -2.25 7.88 -7.35
CA PRO A 154 -2.98 9.14 -7.38
C PRO A 154 -2.55 10.08 -8.51
N THR A 155 -1.41 9.80 -9.16
CA THR A 155 -0.91 10.61 -10.29
C THR A 155 -1.51 10.20 -11.62
N THR A 156 -1.81 8.93 -11.81
CA THR A 156 -2.32 8.38 -13.08
C THR A 156 -3.78 7.94 -13.00
N ASN A 157 -4.26 7.57 -11.80
CA ASN A 157 -5.58 7.00 -11.53
C ASN A 157 -5.92 5.71 -12.31
N THR A 158 -4.98 5.16 -13.07
CA THR A 158 -5.19 3.98 -13.91
C THR A 158 -4.20 2.85 -13.62
N LYS A 159 -3.13 3.14 -12.88
CA LYS A 159 -2.09 2.16 -12.53
C LYS A 159 -2.19 1.74 -11.08
N ALA A 160 -1.90 0.48 -10.82
CA ALA A 160 -1.74 -0.05 -9.48
C ALA A 160 -0.31 0.15 -8.97
N ILE A 161 -0.18 0.38 -7.68
CA ILE A 161 1.08 0.30 -6.94
C ILE A 161 0.89 -0.76 -5.87
N GLY A 162 1.62 -1.86 -5.96
CA GLY A 162 1.46 -2.98 -5.05
C GLY A 162 2.09 -4.26 -5.57
N THR A 163 1.45 -5.38 -5.28
CA THR A 163 1.95 -6.74 -5.57
C THR A 163 1.90 -7.12 -7.05
N PHE A 164 1.37 -6.25 -7.91
CA PHE A 164 1.36 -6.38 -9.36
C PHE A 164 1.49 -5.00 -10.02
N LYS A 165 1.81 -4.96 -11.31
CA LYS A 165 2.02 -3.72 -12.10
C LYS A 165 1.07 -3.65 -13.27
#